data_195dc482aa9a192dd6e0a43cc2a19376
#
_entry.id   195dc482aa9a192dd6e0a43cc2a19376
#
_cell.length_a   1.000
_cell.length_b   1.000
_cell.length_c   1.000
_cell.angle_alpha   90.00
_cell.angle_beta   90.00
_cell.angle_gamma   90.00
#
_symmetry.space_group_name_H-M   'P 1'
#
loop_
_entity.id
_entity.type
_entity.pdbx_description
1 polymer ?
#
loop_
_entity_poly.entity_id
_entity_poly.type
_entity_poly.pdbx_seq_one_letter_code
_entity_poly.pdbx_strand_id
1 'polypeptide(L)'
;VFDWQSTVKDMLTVAELELALAATENYLRGKVLAGDLAPDHDVTIGSHRCLYFRKDRKQEIAERYGLKPVTAANIRERFLAFCEEMDMAASYKPVLLRCLLDTVDDDGSVPINRLTLAFRDFYLDRKVAGLSVEKPRARMARVDELTETDIRQLVLTMPFKKFAQRGFLSYDRDASRLRFASALWQRIRDEDARQKIRDLANTAL
;
A
#
# COMPACT_ATOMS: atom_id res chain seq x y z
N VAL A 1 -3.31 -37.67 -8.11
CA VAL A 1 -3.53 -36.50 -7.22
C VAL A 1 -3.43 -35.26 -8.10
N PHE A 2 -4.51 -34.50 -8.20
CA PHE A 2 -4.53 -33.27 -9.00
C PHE A 2 -3.64 -32.21 -8.30
N ASP A 3 -2.58 -31.76 -8.97
CA ASP A 3 -1.67 -30.75 -8.44
C ASP A 3 -2.26 -29.33 -8.68
N TRP A 4 -3.14 -28.94 -7.80
CA TRP A 4 -3.79 -27.62 -7.85
C TRP A 4 -2.78 -26.46 -7.70
N GLN A 5 -1.66 -26.66 -6.96
CA GLN A 5 -0.65 -25.61 -6.79
C GLN A 5 0.02 -25.24 -8.11
N SER A 6 0.31 -26.24 -8.94
CA SER A 6 0.82 -26.03 -10.30
C SER A 6 -0.20 -25.30 -11.18
N THR A 7 -1.49 -25.63 -11.03
CA THR A 7 -2.56 -25.02 -11.85
C THR A 7 -2.76 -23.53 -11.55
N VAL A 8 -2.64 -23.11 -10.28
CA VAL A 8 -2.88 -21.71 -9.88
C VAL A 8 -1.62 -20.85 -9.83
N LYS A 9 -0.44 -21.43 -10.07
CA LYS A 9 0.86 -20.73 -9.98
C LYS A 9 0.92 -19.44 -10.82
N ASP A 10 0.29 -19.44 -11.99
CA ASP A 10 0.27 -18.30 -12.89
C ASP A 10 -1.07 -17.54 -12.89
N MET A 11 -1.89 -17.76 -11.89
CA MET A 11 -3.16 -17.06 -11.72
C MET A 11 -3.04 -15.91 -10.71
N LEU A 12 -4.04 -15.07 -10.68
CA LEU A 12 -4.21 -14.03 -9.67
C LEU A 12 -5.31 -14.46 -8.70
N THR A 13 -5.07 -14.31 -7.42
CA THR A 13 -6.16 -14.33 -6.44
C THR A 13 -7.09 -13.14 -6.66
N VAL A 14 -8.31 -13.20 -6.13
CA VAL A 14 -9.25 -12.07 -6.22
C VAL A 14 -8.64 -10.79 -5.64
N ALA A 15 -7.88 -10.88 -4.54
CA ALA A 15 -7.22 -9.74 -3.94
C ALA A 15 -6.10 -9.16 -4.83
N GLU A 16 -5.29 -10.01 -5.45
CA GLU A 16 -4.27 -9.57 -6.42
C GLU A 16 -4.89 -8.96 -7.66
N LEU A 17 -6.02 -9.49 -8.13
CA LEU A 17 -6.76 -8.94 -9.26
C LEU A 17 -7.36 -7.56 -8.91
N GLU A 18 -7.97 -7.41 -7.73
CA GLU A 18 -8.46 -6.11 -7.23
C GLU A 18 -7.34 -5.06 -7.20
N LEU A 19 -6.16 -5.46 -6.73
CA LEU A 19 -4.98 -4.59 -6.72
C LEU A 19 -4.53 -4.22 -8.12
N ALA A 20 -4.39 -5.22 -8.99
CA ALA A 20 -3.93 -5.01 -10.38
C ALA A 20 -4.89 -4.12 -11.19
N LEU A 21 -6.17 -4.08 -10.81
CA LEU A 21 -7.21 -3.28 -11.46
C LEU A 21 -7.53 -1.98 -10.69
N ALA A 22 -6.81 -1.69 -9.60
CA ALA A 22 -7.08 -0.56 -8.71
C ALA A 22 -8.55 -0.49 -8.22
N ALA A 23 -9.16 -1.66 -8.04
CA ALA A 23 -10.48 -1.78 -7.43
C ALA A 23 -10.41 -1.56 -5.92
N THR A 24 -11.51 -1.13 -5.32
CA THR A 24 -11.62 -1.08 -3.85
C THR A 24 -11.58 -2.49 -3.26
N GLU A 25 -11.15 -2.59 -2.00
CA GLU A 25 -11.06 -3.87 -1.29
C GLU A 25 -12.43 -4.58 -1.27
N ASN A 26 -12.44 -5.85 -1.58
CA ASN A 26 -13.63 -6.71 -1.69
C ASN A 26 -14.64 -6.36 -2.79
N TYR A 27 -14.35 -5.43 -3.69
CA TYR A 27 -15.26 -5.08 -4.78
C TYR A 27 -15.51 -6.26 -5.73
N LEU A 28 -14.45 -6.87 -6.27
CA LEU A 28 -14.59 -8.03 -7.17
C LEU A 28 -15.04 -9.29 -6.41
N ARG A 29 -14.61 -9.43 -5.16
CA ARG A 29 -15.14 -10.50 -4.30
C ARG A 29 -16.65 -10.39 -4.14
N GLY A 30 -17.18 -9.20 -3.95
CA GLY A 30 -18.62 -8.93 -3.91
C GLY A 30 -19.32 -9.34 -5.22
N LYS A 31 -18.70 -9.05 -6.38
CA LYS A 31 -19.20 -9.47 -7.69
C LYS A 31 -19.23 -10.99 -7.86
N VAL A 32 -18.25 -11.70 -7.34
CA VAL A 32 -18.26 -13.18 -7.32
C VAL A 32 -19.37 -13.72 -6.43
N LEU A 33 -19.54 -13.15 -5.23
CA LEU A 33 -20.58 -13.59 -4.31
C LEU A 33 -22.00 -13.31 -4.83
N ALA A 34 -22.18 -12.24 -5.60
CA ALA A 34 -23.44 -11.92 -6.26
C ALA A 34 -23.71 -12.77 -7.54
N GLY A 35 -22.73 -13.58 -7.99
CA GLY A 35 -22.85 -14.37 -9.22
C GLY A 35 -22.57 -13.55 -10.50
N ASP A 36 -22.18 -12.28 -10.38
CA ASP A 36 -21.89 -11.40 -11.51
C ASP A 36 -20.56 -11.72 -12.19
N LEU A 37 -19.60 -12.27 -11.43
CA LEU A 37 -18.26 -12.62 -11.89
C LEU A 37 -17.91 -14.05 -11.50
N ALA A 38 -17.69 -14.92 -12.48
CA ALA A 38 -17.24 -16.29 -12.22
C ALA A 38 -15.70 -16.34 -12.14
N PRO A 39 -15.11 -16.89 -11.07
CA PRO A 39 -13.69 -17.18 -11.01
C PRO A 39 -13.35 -18.36 -11.96
N ASP A 40 -12.10 -18.44 -12.40
CA ASP A 40 -11.62 -19.57 -13.18
C ASP A 40 -11.42 -20.81 -12.31
N HIS A 41 -11.00 -20.59 -11.05
CA HIS A 41 -10.96 -21.64 -10.04
C HIS A 41 -11.48 -21.09 -8.70
N ASP A 42 -12.31 -21.92 -8.07
CA ASP A 42 -12.88 -21.71 -6.73
C ASP A 42 -12.47 -22.91 -5.86
N VAL A 43 -11.52 -22.68 -4.97
CA VAL A 43 -10.89 -23.74 -4.18
C VAL A 43 -11.00 -23.40 -2.70
N THR A 44 -11.44 -24.38 -1.92
CA THR A 44 -11.47 -24.25 -0.45
C THR A 44 -10.25 -24.95 0.14
N ILE A 45 -9.43 -24.20 0.89
CA ILE A 45 -8.25 -24.70 1.57
C ILE A 45 -8.47 -24.52 3.08
N GLY A 46 -8.74 -25.61 3.77
CA GLY A 46 -9.18 -25.54 5.17
C GLY A 46 -10.50 -24.79 5.29
N SER A 47 -10.53 -23.69 6.05
CA SER A 47 -11.68 -22.80 6.21
C SER A 47 -11.69 -21.63 5.20
N HIS A 48 -10.70 -21.52 4.33
CA HIS A 48 -10.53 -20.37 3.44
C HIS A 48 -10.96 -20.70 2.01
N ARG A 49 -11.93 -19.93 1.49
CA ARG A 49 -12.31 -19.97 0.07
C ARG A 49 -11.39 -19.06 -0.73
N CYS A 50 -10.63 -19.65 -1.64
CA CYS A 50 -9.67 -18.99 -2.52
C CYS A 50 -10.23 -18.92 -3.95
N LEU A 51 -10.35 -17.71 -4.47
CA LEU A 51 -10.87 -17.43 -5.81
C LEU A 51 -9.70 -17.01 -6.71
N TYR A 52 -9.50 -17.72 -7.81
CA TYR A 52 -8.41 -17.48 -8.75
C TYR A 52 -8.92 -17.10 -10.13
N PHE A 53 -8.18 -16.20 -10.77
CA PHE A 53 -8.48 -15.67 -12.10
C PHE A 53 -7.23 -15.78 -12.99
N ARG A 54 -7.42 -16.15 -14.24
CA ARG A 54 -6.32 -16.13 -15.21
C ARG A 54 -5.89 -14.69 -15.48
N LYS A 55 -4.58 -14.49 -15.67
CA LYS A 55 -3.99 -13.17 -15.93
C LYS A 55 -4.51 -12.51 -17.20
N ASP A 56 -4.87 -13.31 -18.23
CA ASP A 56 -5.40 -12.84 -19.49
C ASP A 56 -6.80 -12.22 -19.39
N ARG A 57 -7.59 -12.60 -18.38
CA ARG A 57 -8.93 -12.01 -18.14
C ARG A 57 -8.88 -10.61 -17.51
N LYS A 58 -7.72 -10.15 -17.13
CA LYS A 58 -7.56 -8.84 -16.47
C LYS A 58 -8.18 -7.70 -17.28
N GLN A 59 -7.94 -7.67 -18.59
CA GLN A 59 -8.46 -6.62 -19.47
C GLN A 59 -9.98 -6.70 -19.60
N GLU A 60 -10.53 -7.87 -19.86
CA GLU A 60 -11.98 -8.12 -19.93
C GLU A 60 -12.70 -7.64 -18.66
N ILE A 61 -12.16 -8.02 -17.50
CA ILE A 61 -12.75 -7.64 -16.20
C ILE A 61 -12.64 -6.13 -15.96
N ALA A 62 -11.51 -5.51 -16.33
CA ALA A 62 -11.34 -4.06 -16.24
C ALA A 62 -12.40 -3.32 -17.06
N GLU A 63 -12.59 -3.70 -18.30
CA GLU A 63 -13.59 -3.10 -19.22
C GLU A 63 -15.02 -3.32 -18.72
N ARG A 64 -15.35 -4.54 -18.34
CA ARG A 64 -16.69 -4.91 -17.86
C ARG A 64 -17.14 -4.11 -16.65
N TYR A 65 -16.24 -3.80 -15.73
CA TYR A 65 -16.55 -3.09 -14.48
C TYR A 65 -16.05 -1.64 -14.47
N GLY A 66 -15.58 -1.11 -15.59
CA GLY A 66 -15.07 0.26 -15.70
C GLY A 66 -13.85 0.54 -14.82
N LEU A 67 -13.07 -0.49 -14.52
CA LEU A 67 -11.89 -0.38 -13.67
C LEU A 67 -10.71 0.16 -14.49
N LYS A 68 -9.94 1.04 -13.89
CA LYS A 68 -8.77 1.64 -14.55
C LYS A 68 -7.49 1.20 -13.83
N PRO A 69 -6.78 0.18 -14.31
CA PRO A 69 -5.56 -0.30 -13.68
C PRO A 69 -4.50 0.82 -13.58
N VAL A 70 -3.65 0.72 -12.57
CA VAL A 70 -2.50 1.61 -12.44
C VAL A 70 -1.50 1.29 -13.56
N THR A 71 -1.18 2.28 -14.36
CA THR A 71 -0.22 2.21 -15.47
C THR A 71 0.83 3.31 -15.32
N ALA A 72 1.94 3.22 -16.03
CA ALA A 72 2.93 4.29 -16.05
C ALA A 72 2.33 5.65 -16.48
N ALA A 73 1.28 5.65 -17.30
CA ALA A 73 0.63 6.88 -17.77
C ALA A 73 -0.18 7.57 -16.66
N ASN A 74 -0.93 6.82 -15.84
CA ASN A 74 -1.86 7.35 -14.84
C ASN A 74 -1.36 7.24 -13.39
N ILE A 75 -0.16 6.70 -13.14
CA ILE A 75 0.34 6.39 -11.80
C ILE A 75 0.37 7.62 -10.87
N ARG A 76 0.72 8.79 -11.39
CA ARG A 76 0.75 10.04 -10.60
C ARG A 76 -0.65 10.45 -10.16
N GLU A 77 -1.61 10.47 -11.08
CA GLU A 77 -3.02 10.79 -10.79
C GLU A 77 -3.59 9.82 -9.75
N ARG A 78 -3.36 8.51 -9.94
CA ARG A 78 -3.80 7.48 -9.01
C ARG A 78 -3.15 7.59 -7.64
N PHE A 79 -1.88 7.96 -7.60
CA PHE A 79 -1.18 8.18 -6.35
C PHE A 79 -1.72 9.40 -5.60
N LEU A 80 -1.98 10.51 -6.29
CA LEU A 80 -2.57 11.70 -5.67
C LEU A 80 -3.98 11.42 -5.14
N ALA A 81 -4.83 10.76 -5.92
CA ALA A 81 -6.16 10.34 -5.47
C ALA A 81 -6.06 9.42 -4.22
N PHE A 82 -5.10 8.49 -4.20
CA PHE A 82 -4.86 7.65 -3.02
C PHE A 82 -4.39 8.48 -1.80
N CYS A 83 -3.63 9.56 -2.01
CA CYS A 83 -3.22 10.46 -0.95
C CYS A 83 -4.38 11.35 -0.46
N GLU A 84 -5.32 11.70 -1.31
CA GLU A 84 -6.54 12.44 -0.94
C GLU A 84 -7.53 11.57 -0.17
N GLU A 85 -7.66 10.29 -0.54
CA GLU A 85 -8.53 9.29 0.10
C GLU A 85 -7.90 8.62 1.34
N MET A 86 -7.05 9.31 2.10
CA MET A 86 -6.36 8.72 3.25
C MET A 86 -7.32 8.34 4.40
N ASP A 87 -8.35 7.53 4.11
CA ASP A 87 -9.21 6.94 5.15
C ASP A 87 -8.40 5.99 6.05
N MET A 88 -8.45 6.24 7.37
CA MET A 88 -7.56 5.56 8.30
C MET A 88 -8.14 5.35 9.69
N ALA A 89 -7.90 4.13 10.19
CA ALA A 89 -8.08 3.82 11.60
C ALA A 89 -6.98 4.47 12.49
N ALA A 90 -5.77 4.71 11.93
CA ALA A 90 -4.60 5.30 12.58
C ALA A 90 -3.81 6.17 11.58
N SER A 91 -3.04 7.16 12.05
CA SER A 91 -2.29 8.12 11.22
C SER A 91 -1.09 7.53 10.46
N TYR A 92 -0.94 6.21 10.42
CA TYR A 92 0.27 5.55 9.90
C TYR A 92 0.55 5.81 8.42
N LYS A 93 -0.48 5.95 7.57
CA LYS A 93 -0.27 6.20 6.14
C LYS A 93 0.28 7.61 5.86
N PRO A 94 -0.33 8.72 6.35
CA PRO A 94 0.23 10.05 6.13
C PRO A 94 1.59 10.24 6.82
N VAL A 95 1.80 9.68 8.01
CA VAL A 95 3.11 9.72 8.67
C VAL A 95 4.17 9.01 7.84
N LEU A 96 3.88 7.79 7.33
CA LEU A 96 4.80 7.09 6.44
C LEU A 96 5.12 7.92 5.20
N LEU A 97 4.10 8.49 4.56
CA LEU A 97 4.29 9.29 3.35
C LEU A 97 5.15 10.52 3.60
N ARG A 98 4.89 11.24 4.70
CA ARG A 98 5.70 12.39 5.11
C ARG A 98 7.15 11.97 5.34
N CYS A 99 7.38 10.95 6.19
CA CYS A 99 8.74 10.46 6.46
C CYS A 99 9.47 9.98 5.19
N LEU A 100 8.76 9.33 4.26
CA LEU A 100 9.32 8.95 2.96
C LEU A 100 9.82 10.17 2.18
N LEU A 101 8.98 11.21 2.06
CA LEU A 101 9.32 12.42 1.29
C LEU A 101 10.44 13.25 1.94
N ASP A 102 10.56 13.19 3.27
CA ASP A 102 11.59 13.89 4.02
C ASP A 102 12.95 13.14 4.04
N THR A 103 12.93 11.84 3.76
CA THR A 103 14.14 10.98 3.84
C THR A 103 14.55 10.32 2.53
N VAL A 104 13.80 10.57 1.44
CA VAL A 104 14.08 9.95 0.13
C VAL A 104 15.36 10.46 -0.49
N ASP A 105 16.15 9.54 -1.03
CA ASP A 105 17.34 9.83 -1.83
C ASP A 105 16.94 10.21 -3.27
N ASP A 106 17.87 10.78 -4.05
CA ASP A 106 17.61 11.27 -5.42
C ASP A 106 17.15 10.16 -6.38
N ASP A 107 17.47 8.91 -6.07
CA ASP A 107 17.04 7.74 -6.84
C ASP A 107 15.61 7.25 -6.52
N GLY A 108 14.92 7.93 -5.61
CA GLY A 108 13.57 7.56 -5.16
C GLY A 108 13.54 6.42 -4.16
N SER A 109 14.65 6.12 -3.52
CA SER A 109 14.71 5.07 -2.49
C SER A 109 15.06 5.61 -1.11
N VAL A 110 14.74 4.84 -0.08
CA VAL A 110 14.99 5.17 1.34
C VAL A 110 15.51 3.94 2.06
N PRO A 111 16.64 4.02 2.78
CA PRO A 111 17.04 2.96 3.70
C PRO A 111 15.96 2.74 4.78
N ILE A 112 15.58 1.49 5.02
CA ILE A 112 14.50 1.17 5.97
C ILE A 112 14.78 1.65 7.39
N ASN A 113 16.04 1.61 7.83
CA ASN A 113 16.44 2.10 9.15
C ASN A 113 16.22 3.62 9.28
N ARG A 114 16.64 4.42 8.27
CA ARG A 114 16.39 5.87 8.25
C ARG A 114 14.91 6.19 8.34
N LEU A 115 14.10 5.48 7.55
CA LEU A 115 12.65 5.65 7.56
C LEU A 115 12.03 5.25 8.90
N THR A 116 12.50 4.15 9.52
CA THR A 116 12.01 3.69 10.83
C THR A 116 12.29 4.73 11.92
N LEU A 117 13.48 5.33 11.91
CA LEU A 117 13.84 6.39 12.85
C LEU A 117 12.97 7.63 12.65
N ALA A 118 12.86 8.13 11.40
CA ALA A 118 12.01 9.28 11.10
C ALA A 118 10.54 9.03 11.50
N PHE A 119 10.03 7.82 11.27
CA PHE A 119 8.67 7.44 11.65
C PHE A 119 8.49 7.43 13.17
N ARG A 120 9.46 6.93 13.92
CA ARG A 120 9.47 6.97 15.40
C ARG A 120 9.52 8.40 15.91
N ASP A 121 10.45 9.18 15.40
CA ASP A 121 10.73 10.53 15.86
C ASP A 121 9.52 11.45 15.65
N PHE A 122 8.78 11.30 14.56
CA PHE A 122 7.52 11.99 14.35
C PHE A 122 6.54 11.82 15.53
N TYR A 123 6.38 10.62 16.06
CA TYR A 123 5.48 10.36 17.18
C TYR A 123 6.05 10.81 18.53
N LEU A 124 7.38 10.73 18.71
CA LEU A 124 8.05 11.26 19.90
C LEU A 124 7.92 12.79 19.96
N ASP A 125 8.12 13.48 18.84
CA ASP A 125 7.99 14.94 18.76
C ASP A 125 6.56 15.38 19.10
N ARG A 126 5.53 14.69 18.62
CA ARG A 126 4.14 14.98 19.01
C ARG A 126 3.93 14.81 20.51
N LYS A 127 4.51 13.77 21.10
CA LYS A 127 4.43 13.53 22.54
C LYS A 127 5.11 14.65 23.34
N VAL A 128 6.31 15.04 22.95
CA VAL A 128 7.06 16.14 23.58
C VAL A 128 6.31 17.47 23.47
N ALA A 129 5.65 17.70 22.32
CA ALA A 129 4.81 18.88 22.10
C ALA A 129 3.45 18.84 22.83
N GLY A 130 3.15 17.79 23.60
CA GLY A 130 1.86 17.63 24.30
C GLY A 130 0.67 17.38 23.35
N LEU A 131 0.93 17.03 22.09
CA LEU A 131 -0.10 16.72 21.11
C LEU A 131 -0.57 15.26 21.25
N SER A 132 -1.77 14.97 20.77
CA SER A 132 -2.24 13.59 20.67
C SER A 132 -1.30 12.80 19.77
N VAL A 133 -0.69 11.76 20.33
CA VAL A 133 0.26 10.91 19.59
C VAL A 133 -0.48 10.05 18.57
N GLU A 134 -1.48 9.30 19.06
CA GLU A 134 -2.31 8.41 18.24
C GLU A 134 -3.55 7.97 19.07
N LYS A 135 -4.49 7.28 18.44
CA LYS A 135 -5.62 6.67 19.16
C LYS A 135 -5.11 5.69 20.23
N PRO A 136 -5.73 5.60 21.43
CA PRO A 136 -5.19 4.82 22.56
C PRO A 136 -4.91 3.34 22.28
N ARG A 137 -5.63 2.73 21.33
CA ARG A 137 -5.43 1.33 20.93
C ARG A 137 -4.38 1.13 19.85
N ALA A 138 -3.90 2.19 19.24
CA ALA A 138 -2.88 2.12 18.21
C ALA A 138 -1.51 1.86 18.83
N ARG A 139 -0.68 1.05 18.20
CA ARG A 139 0.65 0.67 18.73
C ARG A 139 1.54 1.90 18.99
N MET A 140 1.52 2.88 18.08
CA MET A 140 2.34 4.10 18.21
C MET A 140 1.86 5.05 19.33
N ALA A 141 0.69 4.82 19.94
CA ALA A 141 0.29 5.56 21.17
C ALA A 141 1.28 5.33 22.33
N ARG A 142 2.03 4.22 22.28
CA ARG A 142 3.06 3.84 23.25
C ARG A 142 4.43 3.76 22.60
N VAL A 143 4.78 4.78 21.81
CA VAL A 143 6.02 4.81 21.00
C VAL A 143 7.29 4.58 21.83
N ASP A 144 7.32 5.01 23.09
CA ASP A 144 8.48 4.86 24.02
C ASP A 144 8.71 3.40 24.45
N GLU A 145 7.70 2.55 24.37
CA GLU A 145 7.78 1.13 24.72
C GLU A 145 8.22 0.26 23.53
N LEU A 146 8.24 0.83 22.31
CA LEU A 146 8.52 0.10 21.09
C LEU A 146 10.00 0.13 20.73
N THR A 147 10.54 -1.04 20.39
CA THR A 147 11.88 -1.14 19.80
C THR A 147 11.87 -0.69 18.34
N GLU A 148 13.05 -0.37 17.79
CA GLU A 148 13.17 -0.09 16.34
C GLU A 148 12.69 -1.25 15.49
N THR A 149 12.92 -2.49 15.93
CA THR A 149 12.42 -3.69 15.24
C THR A 149 10.91 -3.74 15.20
N ASP A 150 10.23 -3.40 16.31
CA ASP A 150 8.76 -3.35 16.36
C ASP A 150 8.21 -2.29 15.41
N ILE A 151 8.81 -1.12 15.38
CA ILE A 151 8.39 -0.01 14.51
C ILE A 151 8.65 -0.35 13.05
N ARG A 152 9.81 -0.92 12.72
CA ARG A 152 10.13 -1.40 11.37
C ARG A 152 9.10 -2.42 10.89
N GLN A 153 8.76 -3.39 11.74
CA GLN A 153 7.75 -4.40 11.41
C GLN A 153 6.38 -3.77 11.20
N LEU A 154 5.98 -2.83 12.07
CA LEU A 154 4.73 -2.09 11.93
C LEU A 154 4.68 -1.33 10.60
N VAL A 155 5.73 -0.58 10.25
CA VAL A 155 5.85 0.17 9.00
C VAL A 155 5.65 -0.76 7.80
N LEU A 156 6.37 -1.90 7.76
CA LEU A 156 6.33 -2.84 6.63
C LEU A 156 5.02 -3.61 6.52
N THR A 157 4.36 -3.93 7.63
CA THR A 157 3.16 -4.79 7.63
C THR A 157 1.84 -4.02 7.54
N MET A 158 1.84 -2.74 7.88
CA MET A 158 0.63 -1.92 7.92
C MET A 158 0.63 -0.81 6.85
N PRO A 159 1.27 0.38 7.06
CA PRO A 159 1.13 1.45 6.09
C PRO A 159 1.81 1.13 4.75
N PHE A 160 3.05 0.64 4.76
CA PHE A 160 3.77 0.28 3.52
C PHE A 160 2.97 -0.69 2.65
N LYS A 161 2.36 -1.71 3.25
CA LYS A 161 1.57 -2.69 2.52
C LYS A 161 0.47 -2.05 1.66
N LYS A 162 -0.18 -0.99 2.14
CA LYS A 162 -1.24 -0.28 1.40
C LYS A 162 -0.71 0.44 0.15
N PHE A 163 0.49 1.01 0.22
CA PHE A 163 1.16 1.62 -0.93
C PHE A 163 1.71 0.57 -1.91
N ALA A 164 2.33 -0.49 -1.37
CA ALA A 164 2.90 -1.57 -2.17
C ALA A 164 1.83 -2.33 -2.96
N GLN A 165 0.70 -2.60 -2.34
CA GLN A 165 -0.44 -3.22 -2.96
C GLN A 165 -0.98 -2.46 -4.19
N ARG A 166 -0.81 -1.15 -4.24
CA ARG A 166 -1.20 -0.31 -5.37
C ARG A 166 -0.07 -0.05 -6.37
N GLY A 167 1.09 -0.68 -6.16
CA GLY A 167 2.25 -0.53 -7.04
C GLY A 167 2.97 0.82 -6.91
N PHE A 168 2.73 1.58 -5.82
CA PHE A 168 3.40 2.86 -5.61
C PHE A 168 4.77 2.72 -4.97
N LEU A 169 4.93 1.72 -4.09
CA LEU A 169 6.17 1.41 -3.39
C LEU A 169 6.55 -0.06 -3.55
N SER A 170 7.84 -0.33 -3.48
CA SER A 170 8.41 -1.68 -3.37
C SER A 170 9.42 -1.72 -2.23
N TYR A 171 9.69 -2.92 -1.71
CA TYR A 171 10.72 -3.15 -0.71
C TYR A 171 11.75 -4.14 -1.24
N ASP A 172 12.97 -3.65 -1.40
CA ASP A 172 14.15 -4.45 -1.70
C ASP A 172 14.72 -4.99 -0.38
N ARG A 173 14.59 -6.30 -0.17
CA ARG A 173 15.04 -6.96 1.07
C ARG A 173 16.56 -7.03 1.15
N ASP A 174 17.23 -7.27 0.04
CA ASP A 174 18.68 -7.45 0.00
C ASP A 174 19.38 -6.12 0.25
N ALA A 175 18.90 -5.06 -0.36
CA ALA A 175 19.38 -3.70 -0.12
C ALA A 175 18.81 -3.05 1.14
N SER A 176 17.80 -3.66 1.79
CA SER A 176 17.07 -3.08 2.93
C SER A 176 16.55 -1.66 2.64
N ARG A 177 15.95 -1.45 1.46
CA ARG A 177 15.46 -0.14 1.01
C ARG A 177 14.01 -0.21 0.53
N LEU A 178 13.22 0.80 0.89
CA LEU A 178 11.97 1.08 0.21
C LEU A 178 12.26 1.94 -1.03
N ARG A 179 11.43 1.77 -2.06
CA ARG A 179 11.60 2.50 -3.32
C ARG A 179 10.24 2.89 -3.89
N PHE A 180 10.12 4.12 -4.35
CA PHE A 180 8.99 4.52 -5.21
C PHE A 180 9.08 3.78 -6.56
N ALA A 181 7.91 3.44 -7.13
CA ALA A 181 7.87 2.97 -8.51
C ALA A 181 8.54 4.01 -9.43
N SER A 182 9.45 3.57 -10.32
CA SER A 182 10.25 4.48 -11.13
C SER A 182 9.40 5.47 -11.94
N ALA A 183 8.29 4.98 -12.54
CA ALA A 183 7.36 5.84 -13.28
C ALA A 183 6.66 6.88 -12.40
N LEU A 184 6.45 6.59 -11.12
CA LEU A 184 5.91 7.54 -10.15
C LEU A 184 6.99 8.55 -9.75
N TRP A 185 8.17 8.04 -9.34
CA TRP A 185 9.26 8.89 -8.88
C TRP A 185 9.64 9.96 -9.89
N GLN A 186 9.78 9.62 -11.15
CA GLN A 186 10.07 10.57 -12.24
C GLN A 186 9.08 11.73 -12.32
N ARG A 187 7.86 11.59 -11.79
CA ARG A 187 6.76 12.57 -11.86
C ARG A 187 6.49 13.31 -10.57
N ILE A 188 7.11 12.90 -9.47
CA ILE A 188 6.96 13.52 -8.15
C ILE A 188 8.28 13.96 -7.52
N ARG A 189 9.42 13.77 -8.21
CA ARG A 189 10.75 14.08 -7.66
C ARG A 189 11.05 15.57 -7.54
N ASP A 190 10.34 16.42 -8.26
CA ASP A 190 10.48 17.87 -8.10
C ASP A 190 9.90 18.34 -6.76
N GLU A 191 10.44 19.45 -6.23
CA GLU A 191 10.08 19.93 -4.90
C GLU A 191 8.62 20.37 -4.80
N ASP A 192 8.08 21.00 -5.85
CA ASP A 192 6.69 21.48 -5.86
C ASP A 192 5.71 20.31 -5.78
N ALA A 193 5.99 19.22 -6.53
CA ALA A 193 5.18 18.00 -6.45
C ALA A 193 5.28 17.34 -5.07
N ARG A 194 6.49 17.28 -4.49
CA ARG A 194 6.69 16.72 -3.14
C ARG A 194 5.99 17.57 -2.09
N GLN A 195 6.07 18.89 -2.19
CA GLN A 195 5.39 19.80 -1.25
C GLN A 195 3.86 19.60 -1.30
N LYS A 196 3.28 19.53 -2.48
CA LYS A 196 1.84 19.23 -2.63
C LYS A 196 1.44 17.91 -1.94
N ILE A 197 2.27 16.87 -2.06
CA ILE A 197 2.00 15.57 -1.42
C ILE A 197 2.17 15.67 0.10
N ARG A 198 3.16 16.44 0.59
CA ARG A 198 3.31 16.72 2.04
C ARG A 198 2.09 17.43 2.60
N ASP A 199 1.54 18.40 1.86
CA ASP A 199 0.36 19.15 2.29
C ASP A 199 -0.86 18.24 2.40
N LEU A 200 -1.06 17.32 1.45
CA LEU A 200 -2.09 16.28 1.55
C LEU A 200 -1.90 15.38 2.77
N ALA A 201 -0.66 14.94 3.03
CA ALA A 201 -0.34 14.13 4.20
C ALA A 201 -0.59 14.90 5.50
N ASN A 202 -0.22 16.17 5.58
CA ASN A 202 -0.41 17.02 6.76
C ASN A 202 -1.90 17.30 7.02
N THR A 203 -2.71 17.46 5.98
CA THR A 203 -4.16 17.67 6.13
C THR A 203 -4.86 16.45 6.77
N ALA A 204 -4.27 15.25 6.62
CA ALA A 204 -4.78 14.01 7.17
C ALA A 204 -4.26 13.71 8.61
N LEU A 205 -3.41 14.56 9.21
CA LEU A 205 -2.80 14.40 10.53
C LEU A 205 -3.44 15.28 11.61
#